data_285f372c6a247ddffc6de35e4630ad5f
#
_entry.id   285f372c6a247ddffc6de35e4630ad5f
#
_cell.length_a   1.000
_cell.length_b   1.000
_cell.length_c   1.000
_cell.angle_alpha   90.00
_cell.angle_beta   90.00
_cell.angle_gamma   90.00
#
_symmetry.space_group_name_H-M   'P 1'
#
loop_
_entity.id
_entity.type
_entity.pdbx_description
1 polymer ?
#
loop_
_entity_poly.entity_id
_entity_poly.type
_entity_poly.pdbx_seq_one_letter_code
_entity_poly.pdbx_strand_id
1 'polypeptide(L)'
;MVIGSKVTTVQSVSSYCLKYNFEVFPYYGTPLVEEITLFAPHALVLCLPICDDFQAQVVQPYILWSEQPSSGKSLLVSTATELYTSLQKVLAA
;
A
#
# COMPACT_ATOMS: atom_id res chain seq x y z
N MET A 1 -3.87 -4.49 -3.23
CA MET A 1 -4.11 -3.25 -4.02
C MET A 1 -3.06 -2.22 -3.63
N VAL A 2 -2.44 -1.60 -4.61
CA VAL A 2 -1.44 -0.54 -4.41
C VAL A 2 -2.05 0.78 -4.87
N ILE A 3 -2.13 1.76 -3.98
CA ILE A 3 -2.84 3.02 -4.21
C ILE A 3 -1.86 4.18 -4.07
N GLY A 4 -1.87 5.10 -5.02
CA GLY A 4 -1.06 6.30 -4.94
C GLY A 4 -1.35 7.28 -6.06
N SER A 5 -0.98 8.55 -5.86
CA SER A 5 -1.17 9.61 -6.84
C SER A 5 -0.02 9.71 -7.83
N LYS A 6 1.15 9.21 -7.49
CA LYS A 6 2.31 9.23 -8.38
C LYS A 6 2.41 7.91 -9.13
N VAL A 7 2.27 7.96 -10.45
CA VAL A 7 2.31 6.77 -11.31
C VAL A 7 3.61 6.00 -11.13
N THR A 8 4.75 6.69 -11.12
CA THR A 8 6.07 6.04 -10.99
C THR A 8 6.21 5.31 -9.66
N THR A 9 5.73 5.89 -8.57
CA THR A 9 5.79 5.26 -7.25
C THR A 9 4.92 4.01 -7.21
N VAL A 10 3.69 4.09 -7.71
CA VAL A 10 2.77 2.95 -7.75
C VAL A 10 3.35 1.82 -8.59
N GLN A 11 3.95 2.14 -9.73
CA GLN A 11 4.58 1.14 -10.59
C GLN A 11 5.76 0.47 -9.92
N SER A 12 6.62 1.23 -9.22
CA SER A 12 7.76 0.67 -8.50
C SER A 12 7.32 -0.27 -7.39
N VAL A 13 6.35 0.15 -6.59
CA VAL A 13 5.83 -0.67 -5.48
C VAL A 13 5.16 -1.92 -6.03
N SER A 14 4.42 -1.79 -7.11
CA SER A 14 3.77 -2.94 -7.76
C SER A 14 4.82 -3.95 -8.25
N SER A 15 5.92 -3.48 -8.83
CA SER A 15 7.02 -4.35 -9.26
C SER A 15 7.63 -5.12 -8.09
N TYR A 16 7.83 -4.46 -6.94
CA TYR A 16 8.36 -5.12 -5.76
C TYR A 16 7.42 -6.22 -5.27
N CYS A 17 6.12 -5.95 -5.25
CA CYS A 17 5.14 -6.95 -4.84
C CYS A 17 5.12 -8.14 -5.80
N LEU A 18 5.15 -7.90 -7.10
CA LEU A 18 5.18 -8.96 -8.11
C LEU A 18 6.44 -9.82 -7.99
N LYS A 19 7.57 -9.22 -7.67
CA LYS A 19 8.82 -9.93 -7.47
C LYS A 19 8.73 -10.95 -6.35
N TYR A 20 7.92 -10.68 -5.33
CA TYR A 20 7.69 -11.57 -4.20
C TYR A 20 6.44 -12.44 -4.36
N ASN A 21 5.91 -12.54 -5.58
CA ASN A 21 4.76 -13.39 -5.92
C ASN A 21 3.44 -12.97 -5.29
N PHE A 22 3.29 -11.68 -4.98
CA PHE A 22 1.99 -11.14 -4.56
C PHE A 22 1.17 -10.71 -5.77
N GLU A 23 -0.13 -10.93 -5.72
CA GLU A 23 -1.03 -10.37 -6.71
C GLU A 23 -1.18 -8.88 -6.46
N VAL A 24 -1.08 -8.10 -7.55
CA VAL A 24 -1.07 -6.64 -7.45
C VAL A 24 -2.17 -6.06 -8.34
N PHE A 25 -2.91 -5.10 -7.76
CA PHE A 25 -3.83 -4.27 -8.52
C PHE A 25 -3.43 -2.82 -8.29
N PRO A 26 -2.76 -2.17 -9.26
CA PRO A 26 -2.37 -0.76 -9.10
C PRO A 26 -3.57 0.16 -9.31
N TYR A 27 -3.66 1.20 -8.48
CA TYR A 27 -4.69 2.23 -8.62
C TYR A 27 -4.03 3.60 -8.53
N TYR A 28 -4.25 4.42 -9.54
CA TYR A 28 -3.65 5.75 -9.63
C TYR A 28 -4.68 6.78 -9.19
N GLY A 29 -4.45 7.40 -8.05
CA GLY A 29 -5.36 8.35 -7.44
C GLY A 29 -5.92 7.83 -6.14
N THR A 30 -7.09 8.34 -5.74
CA THR A 30 -7.77 7.94 -4.50
C THR A 30 -9.08 7.25 -4.85
N PRO A 31 -9.19 5.92 -4.68
CA PRO A 31 -10.45 5.22 -4.96
C PRO A 31 -11.50 5.54 -3.89
N LEU A 32 -12.75 5.30 -4.23
CA LEU A 32 -13.82 5.35 -3.23
C LEU A 32 -13.73 4.11 -2.33
N VAL A 33 -14.10 4.28 -1.07
CA VAL A 33 -14.12 3.15 -0.11
C VAL A 33 -14.98 2.00 -0.63
N GLU A 34 -16.07 2.31 -1.31
CA GLU A 34 -16.94 1.32 -1.92
C GLU A 34 -16.24 0.49 -3.00
N GLU A 35 -15.37 1.12 -3.80
CA GLU A 35 -14.57 0.42 -4.81
C GLU A 35 -13.61 -0.57 -4.16
N ILE A 36 -12.99 -0.17 -3.05
CA ILE A 36 -12.09 -1.04 -2.30
C ILE A 36 -12.87 -2.23 -1.74
N THR A 37 -14.04 -1.98 -1.17
CA THR A 37 -14.88 -3.02 -0.61
C THR A 37 -15.31 -4.03 -1.67
N LEU A 38 -15.67 -3.55 -2.85
CA LEU A 38 -16.07 -4.42 -3.97
C LEU A 38 -14.89 -5.26 -4.48
N PHE A 39 -13.71 -4.68 -4.53
CA PHE A 39 -12.51 -5.40 -4.94
C PHE A 39 -12.08 -6.43 -3.89
N ALA A 40 -12.37 -6.17 -2.62
CA ALA A 40 -12.06 -7.04 -1.48
C ALA A 40 -10.58 -7.46 -1.41
N PRO A 41 -9.63 -6.50 -1.39
CA PRO A 41 -8.22 -6.85 -1.30
C PRO A 41 -7.88 -7.42 0.08
N HIS A 42 -6.90 -8.32 0.13
CA HIS A 42 -6.40 -8.86 1.40
C HIS A 42 -5.60 -7.82 2.18
N ALA A 43 -4.92 -6.92 1.48
CA ALA A 43 -4.15 -5.84 2.08
C ALA A 43 -4.00 -4.70 1.10
N LEU A 44 -3.73 -3.51 1.63
CA LEU A 44 -3.49 -2.31 0.83
C LEU A 44 -2.08 -1.80 1.06
N VAL A 45 -1.45 -1.27 0.01
CA VAL A 45 -0.23 -0.49 0.13
C VAL A 45 -0.58 0.94 -0.30
N LEU A 46 -0.50 1.86 0.64
CA LEU A 46 -0.83 3.27 0.40
C LEU A 46 0.46 4.05 0.19
N CYS A 47 0.68 4.52 -1.03
CA CYS A 47 1.87 5.27 -1.38
C CYS A 47 1.67 6.74 -1.02
N LEU A 48 2.52 7.26 -0.13
CA LEU A 48 2.43 8.65 0.28
C LEU A 48 2.90 9.60 -0.84
N PRO A 49 2.36 10.82 -0.92
CA PRO A 49 1.35 11.40 -0.02
C PRO A 49 -0.06 10.87 -0.30
N ILE A 50 -0.83 10.69 0.77
CA ILE A 50 -2.22 10.24 0.65
C ILE A 50 -3.08 11.04 1.63
N CYS A 51 -4.36 11.21 1.28
CA CYS A 51 -5.29 11.99 2.09
C CYS A 51 -5.56 11.30 3.44
N ASP A 52 -5.45 12.07 4.54
CA ASP A 52 -5.70 11.55 5.88
C ASP A 52 -7.15 11.07 6.04
N ASP A 53 -8.10 11.77 5.43
CA ASP A 53 -9.50 11.38 5.47
C ASP A 53 -9.72 10.02 4.80
N PHE A 54 -9.06 9.78 3.68
CA PHE A 54 -9.12 8.50 3.02
C PHE A 54 -8.51 7.39 3.89
N GLN A 55 -7.34 7.66 4.48
CA GLN A 55 -6.67 6.69 5.34
C GLN A 55 -7.54 6.32 6.55
N ALA A 56 -8.25 7.30 7.12
CA ALA A 56 -9.13 7.07 8.26
C ALA A 56 -10.36 6.23 7.91
N GLN A 57 -10.77 6.20 6.64
CA GLN A 57 -11.94 5.45 6.18
C GLN A 57 -11.62 4.02 5.77
N VAL A 58 -10.35 3.70 5.60
CA VAL A 58 -9.92 2.36 5.19
C VAL A 58 -10.08 1.39 6.34
N VAL A 59 -10.80 0.29 6.11
CA VAL A 59 -11.04 -0.74 7.13
C VAL A 59 -10.16 -1.98 6.91
N GLN A 60 -9.62 -2.16 5.72
CA GLN A 60 -8.72 -3.27 5.41
C GLN A 60 -7.33 -3.02 6.00
N PRO A 61 -6.56 -4.06 6.30
CA PRO A 61 -5.15 -3.88 6.69
C PRO A 61 -4.37 -3.15 5.61
N TYR A 62 -3.55 -2.19 6.01
CA TYR A 62 -2.78 -1.41 5.05
C TYR A 62 -1.36 -1.16 5.54
N ILE A 63 -0.49 -0.85 4.58
CA ILE A 63 0.91 -0.50 4.80
C ILE A 63 1.14 0.85 4.15
N LEU A 64 1.85 1.75 4.84
CA LEU A 64 2.19 3.05 4.29
C LEU A 64 3.57 2.99 3.64
N TRP A 65 3.63 3.35 2.36
CA TRP A 65 4.89 3.43 1.62
C TRP A 65 5.35 4.86 1.49
N SER A 66 6.62 5.12 1.76
CA SER A 66 7.25 6.42 1.53
C SER A 66 8.57 6.22 0.80
N GLU A 67 8.86 7.07 -0.18
CA GLU A 67 10.15 7.05 -0.86
C GLU A 67 11.28 7.59 0.01
N GLN A 68 10.94 8.32 1.08
CA GLN A 68 11.91 8.86 2.03
C GLN A 68 11.74 8.19 3.37
N PRO A 69 12.84 7.68 3.97
CA PRO A 69 12.75 7.10 5.30
C PRO A 69 12.27 8.14 6.30
N SER A 70 11.30 7.76 7.12
CA SER A 70 10.78 8.61 8.17
C SER A 70 10.96 7.91 9.50
N SER A 71 11.66 8.54 10.43
CA SER A 71 11.79 8.01 11.77
C SER A 71 10.51 8.27 12.56
N GLY A 72 10.04 7.29 13.31
CA GLY A 72 8.96 7.47 14.26
C GLY A 72 7.59 6.93 13.88
N LYS A 73 7.42 6.35 12.68
CA LYS A 73 6.15 5.72 12.30
C LYS A 73 6.40 4.23 12.02
N SER A 74 5.87 3.38 12.86
CA SER A 74 6.15 1.93 12.82
C SER A 74 5.58 1.22 11.59
N LEU A 75 4.59 1.80 10.91
CA LEU A 75 3.95 1.18 9.73
C LEU A 75 4.47 1.74 8.41
N LEU A 76 5.41 2.68 8.47
CA LEU A 76 5.96 3.31 7.27
C LEU A 76 7.13 2.48 6.75
N VAL A 77 7.05 2.06 5.49
CA VAL A 77 8.12 1.31 4.83
C VAL A 77 8.69 2.13 3.68
N SER A 78 9.97 1.97 3.41
CA SER A 78 10.65 2.69 2.33
C SER A 78 11.55 1.80 1.48
N THR A 79 11.67 0.52 1.79
CA THR A 79 12.45 -0.43 1.00
C THR A 79 11.61 -1.64 0.62
N ALA A 80 12.02 -2.34 -0.46
CA ALA A 80 11.34 -3.53 -0.91
C ALA A 80 11.33 -4.63 0.16
N THR A 81 12.43 -4.77 0.91
CA THR A 81 12.53 -5.77 1.98
C THR A 81 11.55 -5.48 3.11
N GLU A 82 11.46 -4.21 3.53
CA GLU A 82 10.51 -3.81 4.56
C GLU A 82 9.06 -4.04 4.10
N LEU A 83 8.78 -3.73 2.83
CA LEU A 83 7.46 -3.94 2.25
C LEU A 83 7.09 -5.43 2.28
N TYR A 84 8.00 -6.30 1.86
CA TYR A 84 7.79 -7.74 1.88
C TYR A 84 7.51 -8.25 3.29
N THR A 85 8.34 -7.87 4.25
CA THR A 85 8.19 -8.28 5.65
C THR A 85 6.84 -7.82 6.22
N SER A 86 6.46 -6.58 5.95
CA SER A 86 5.19 -6.03 6.43
C SER A 86 4.00 -6.73 5.79
N LEU A 87 4.06 -7.02 4.49
CA LEU A 87 3.00 -7.73 3.79
C LEU A 87 2.83 -9.15 4.34
N GLN A 88 3.92 -9.84 4.63
CA GLN A 88 3.85 -11.17 5.22
C GLN A 88 3.15 -11.15 6.57
N LYS A 89 3.44 -10.17 7.41
CA LYS A 89 2.80 -10.03 8.72
C LYS A 89 1.30 -9.75 8.58
N VAL A 90 0.94 -8.86 7.68
CA VAL A 90 -0.46 -8.48 7.47
C VAL A 90 -1.25 -9.64 6.90
N LEU A 91 -0.70 -10.36 5.93
CA LEU A 91 -1.41 -11.46 5.27
C LEU A 91 -1.44 -12.73 6.11
N ALA A 92 -0.54 -12.88 7.05
CA ALA A 92 -0.49 -14.03 7.96
C ALA A 92 -1.39 -13.85 9.19
N ALA A 93 -1.85 -12.64 9.44
CA ALA A 93 -2.66 -12.35 10.61
C ALA A 93 -4.08 -12.88 10.49
#